data_e887d6391cf67315386554c9993a94e9
#
_entry.id   e887d6391cf67315386554c9993a94e9
#
_cell.length_a   1.000
_cell.length_b   1.000
_cell.length_c   1.000
_cell.angle_alpha   90.00
_cell.angle_beta   90.00
_cell.angle_gamma   90.00
#
_symmetry.space_group_name_H-M   'P 1'
#
loop_
_entity.id
_entity.type
_entity.pdbx_description
1 polymer ?
#
loop_
_entity_poly.entity_id
_entity_poly.type
_entity_poly.pdbx_seq_one_letter_code
_entity_poly.pdbx_strand_id
1 'polypeptide(L)'
;MPQMNYLEAIREALLGEMRRDSRVFVLGEDVAVYGGAFGITKGFLDEFGPWRVIDGPLAETANVGAGIGAAVMGMRPVVELQFADFVSDAFTQVVNVAAKFHWRTRTPLPLVLRMPYGGDVKGGPFHSQCMEAWFAHTPGLKIVAPAFASDAKGLLTAAIRDPNPVLFFEHKHLYRYRAEEVPPGEHVTPIGRARTVRKGTDLSVFSYGWMLRK
;
A
#
# COMPACT_ATOMS: atom_id res chain seq x y z
N MET A 1 -16.85 -15.52 9.95
CA MET A 1 -16.29 -14.21 9.52
C MET A 1 -16.70 -13.95 8.08
N PRO A 2 -16.86 -12.70 7.62
CA PRO A 2 -17.16 -12.44 6.22
C PRO A 2 -16.04 -12.97 5.32
N GLN A 3 -16.42 -13.42 4.13
CA GLN A 3 -15.52 -13.90 3.10
C GLN A 3 -15.18 -12.72 2.16
N MET A 4 -13.92 -12.43 1.98
CA MET A 4 -13.42 -11.35 1.11
C MET A 4 -12.21 -11.83 0.33
N ASN A 5 -12.08 -11.39 -0.90
CA ASN A 5 -10.82 -11.52 -1.60
C ASN A 5 -9.82 -10.44 -1.13
N TYR A 6 -8.60 -10.55 -1.57
CA TYR A 6 -7.51 -9.65 -1.15
C TYR A 6 -7.77 -8.18 -1.55
N LEU A 7 -8.32 -7.94 -2.75
CA LEU A 7 -8.66 -6.60 -3.22
C LEU A 7 -9.78 -5.97 -2.38
N GLU A 8 -10.81 -6.73 -2.07
CA GLU A 8 -11.92 -6.28 -1.22
C GLU A 8 -11.44 -5.92 0.19
N ALA A 9 -10.50 -6.70 0.73
CA ALA A 9 -9.91 -6.45 2.04
C ALA A 9 -9.10 -5.15 2.07
N ILE A 10 -8.30 -4.86 1.03
CA ILE A 10 -7.60 -3.57 0.85
C ILE A 10 -8.60 -2.42 0.75
N ARG A 11 -9.63 -2.58 -0.10
CA ARG A 11 -10.68 -1.57 -0.27
C ARG A 11 -11.38 -1.27 1.05
N GLU A 12 -11.75 -2.29 1.83
CA GLU A 12 -12.42 -2.11 3.12
C GLU A 12 -11.53 -1.38 4.14
N ALA A 13 -10.24 -1.71 4.20
CA ALA A 13 -9.29 -1.01 5.05
C ALA A 13 -9.18 0.49 4.69
N LEU A 14 -8.99 0.79 3.41
CA LEU A 14 -8.85 2.16 2.93
C LEU A 14 -10.13 2.96 3.16
N LEU A 15 -11.28 2.40 2.83
CA LEU A 15 -12.59 3.00 3.04
C LEU A 15 -12.85 3.29 4.53
N GLY A 16 -12.54 2.33 5.39
CA GLY A 16 -12.67 2.48 6.85
C GLY A 16 -11.78 3.59 7.40
N GLU A 17 -10.53 3.69 6.98
CA GLU A 17 -9.61 4.73 7.44
C GLU A 17 -9.98 6.12 6.88
N MET A 18 -10.46 6.22 5.66
CA MET A 18 -10.96 7.48 5.11
C MET A 18 -12.22 7.97 5.84
N ARG A 19 -13.10 7.08 6.26
CA ARG A 19 -14.27 7.42 7.09
C ARG A 19 -13.87 7.84 8.50
N ARG A 20 -12.88 7.18 9.07
CA ARG A 20 -12.40 7.41 10.44
C ARG A 20 -11.65 8.72 10.62
N ASP A 21 -10.80 9.09 9.64
CA ASP A 21 -9.91 10.26 9.74
C ASP A 21 -9.99 11.12 8.48
N SER A 22 -10.47 12.34 8.63
CA SER A 22 -10.63 13.29 7.51
C SER A 22 -9.31 13.70 6.86
N ARG A 23 -8.17 13.45 7.49
CA ARG A 23 -6.84 13.73 6.94
C ARG A 23 -6.38 12.67 5.94
N VAL A 24 -6.98 11.46 5.95
CA VAL A 24 -6.65 10.40 5.00
C VAL A 24 -7.27 10.74 3.65
N PHE A 25 -6.46 10.75 2.60
CA PHE A 25 -6.91 10.95 1.24
C PHE A 25 -6.11 10.08 0.28
N VAL A 26 -6.67 9.83 -0.90
CA VAL A 26 -6.02 9.05 -1.96
C VAL A 26 -5.60 9.98 -3.09
N LEU A 27 -4.37 9.82 -3.56
CA LEU A 27 -3.81 10.50 -4.71
C LEU A 27 -3.15 9.47 -5.63
N GLY A 28 -3.41 9.54 -6.90
CA GLY A 28 -2.77 8.67 -7.89
C GLY A 28 -3.39 8.82 -9.26
N GLU A 29 -2.92 8.04 -10.20
CA GLU A 29 -3.45 8.06 -11.57
C GLU A 29 -4.75 7.27 -11.64
N ASP A 30 -5.79 7.87 -12.23
CA ASP A 30 -7.11 7.26 -12.44
C ASP A 30 -7.82 6.78 -11.15
N VAL A 31 -7.41 7.23 -9.98
CA VAL A 31 -7.98 6.76 -8.69
C VAL A 31 -9.35 7.33 -8.40
N ALA A 32 -9.71 8.47 -8.98
CA ALA A 32 -10.99 9.14 -8.74
C ALA A 32 -12.09 8.65 -9.69
N VAL A 33 -12.10 9.14 -10.93
CA VAL A 33 -13.20 8.87 -11.88
C VAL A 33 -13.22 7.40 -12.30
N TYR A 34 -12.07 6.84 -12.62
CA TYR A 34 -11.97 5.45 -13.07
C TYR A 34 -12.07 4.45 -11.91
N GLY A 35 -11.60 4.84 -10.72
CA GLY A 35 -11.61 4.01 -9.52
C GLY A 35 -10.37 3.15 -9.32
N GLY A 36 -9.24 3.57 -9.90
CA GLY A 36 -7.95 2.89 -9.85
C GLY A 36 -7.82 1.76 -10.88
N ALA A 37 -6.60 1.45 -11.27
CA ALA A 37 -6.27 0.44 -12.30
C ALA A 37 -6.89 -0.95 -12.00
N PHE A 38 -7.11 -1.29 -10.75
CA PHE A 38 -7.69 -2.57 -10.30
C PHE A 38 -9.08 -2.43 -9.67
N GLY A 39 -9.62 -1.21 -9.59
CA GLY A 39 -10.98 -0.94 -9.10
C GLY A 39 -11.10 -0.80 -7.57
N ILE A 40 -9.99 -0.59 -6.86
CA ILE A 40 -9.99 -0.48 -5.39
C ILE A 40 -10.74 0.76 -4.92
N THR A 41 -10.57 1.90 -5.59
CA THR A 41 -11.15 3.20 -5.21
C THR A 41 -12.47 3.53 -5.93
N LYS A 42 -13.04 2.56 -6.66
CA LYS A 42 -14.32 2.76 -7.37
C LYS A 42 -15.43 3.26 -6.43
N GLY A 43 -16.05 4.39 -6.77
CA GLY A 43 -17.11 5.03 -5.97
C GLY A 43 -16.60 5.86 -4.78
N PHE A 44 -15.29 5.94 -4.53
CA PHE A 44 -14.77 6.78 -3.45
C PHE A 44 -14.95 8.27 -3.75
N LEU A 45 -14.85 8.67 -5.02
CA LEU A 45 -15.08 10.06 -5.42
C LEU A 45 -16.48 10.53 -5.02
N ASP A 46 -17.49 9.69 -5.20
CA ASP A 46 -18.88 10.02 -4.86
C ASP A 46 -19.08 10.18 -3.35
N GLU A 47 -18.36 9.38 -2.55
CA GLU A 47 -18.48 9.40 -1.09
C GLU A 47 -17.65 10.51 -0.43
N PHE A 48 -16.42 10.74 -0.90
CA PHE A 48 -15.46 11.61 -0.20
C PHE A 48 -15.18 12.93 -0.92
N GLY A 49 -15.59 13.05 -2.18
CA GLY A 49 -15.39 14.25 -2.99
C GLY A 49 -13.96 14.42 -3.54
N PRO A 50 -13.77 15.43 -4.42
CA PRO A 50 -12.55 15.59 -5.20
C PRO A 50 -11.33 16.07 -4.39
N TRP A 51 -11.51 16.52 -3.16
CA TRP A 51 -10.41 16.90 -2.26
C TRP A 51 -9.85 15.72 -1.44
N ARG A 52 -10.55 14.59 -1.48
CA ARG A 52 -10.13 13.38 -0.75
C ARG A 52 -9.80 12.20 -1.68
N VAL A 53 -10.19 12.31 -2.96
CA VAL A 53 -9.88 11.32 -4.00
C VAL A 53 -9.43 12.09 -5.23
N ILE A 54 -8.13 12.13 -5.47
CA ILE A 54 -7.50 13.09 -6.38
C ILE A 54 -6.83 12.32 -7.52
N ASP A 55 -7.30 12.56 -8.75
CA ASP A 55 -6.57 12.11 -9.93
C ASP A 55 -5.33 12.97 -10.13
N GLY A 56 -4.16 12.35 -9.97
CA GLY A 56 -2.88 12.94 -10.28
C GLY A 56 -2.51 12.78 -11.76
N PRO A 57 -1.57 13.57 -12.26
CA PRO A 57 -1.04 13.39 -13.62
C PRO A 57 -0.25 12.10 -13.73
N LEU A 58 0.00 11.63 -14.95
CA LEU A 58 0.94 10.55 -15.27
C LEU A 58 2.38 11.02 -14.99
N ALA A 59 2.73 11.13 -13.73
CA ALA A 59 4.00 11.66 -13.23
C ALA A 59 4.22 11.21 -11.77
N GLU A 60 4.74 10.02 -11.57
CA GLU A 60 4.88 9.38 -10.26
C GLU A 60 5.76 10.20 -9.30
N THR A 61 6.81 10.81 -9.82
CA THR A 61 7.64 11.78 -9.05
C THR A 61 6.81 12.91 -8.47
N ALA A 62 5.89 13.48 -9.25
CA ALA A 62 5.03 14.57 -8.80
C ALA A 62 4.00 14.10 -7.77
N ASN A 63 3.35 12.95 -8.03
CA ASN A 63 2.35 12.39 -7.12
C ASN A 63 2.95 12.02 -5.76
N VAL A 64 4.12 11.36 -5.75
CA VAL A 64 4.83 11.04 -4.50
C VAL A 64 5.32 12.31 -3.80
N GLY A 65 5.85 13.28 -4.54
CA GLY A 65 6.29 14.57 -4.00
C GLY A 65 5.14 15.36 -3.36
N ALA A 66 3.98 15.40 -4.01
CA ALA A 66 2.77 16.01 -3.46
C ALA A 66 2.29 15.31 -2.18
N GLY A 67 2.32 13.96 -2.18
CA GLY A 67 2.04 13.15 -0.99
C GLY A 67 2.98 13.49 0.17
N ILE A 68 4.29 13.60 -0.09
CA ILE A 68 5.27 14.01 0.94
C ILE A 68 4.92 15.39 1.48
N GLY A 69 4.68 16.38 0.60
CA GLY A 69 4.31 17.73 1.00
C GLY A 69 3.03 17.76 1.86
N ALA A 70 2.01 17.03 1.46
CA ALA A 70 0.76 16.92 2.23
C ALA A 70 0.98 16.27 3.61
N ALA A 71 1.81 15.23 3.70
CA ALA A 71 2.16 14.58 4.97
C ALA A 71 2.89 15.54 5.92
N VAL A 72 3.80 16.37 5.40
CA VAL A 72 4.48 17.43 6.17
C VAL A 72 3.47 18.45 6.71
N MET A 73 2.41 18.74 5.96
CA MET A 73 1.32 19.63 6.39
C MET A 73 0.29 18.98 7.31
N GLY A 74 0.53 17.74 7.75
CA GLY A 74 -0.29 17.05 8.73
C GLY A 74 -1.41 16.17 8.16
N MET A 75 -1.47 16.01 6.84
CA MET A 75 -2.38 15.06 6.18
C MET A 75 -1.83 13.63 6.25
N ARG A 76 -2.65 12.66 5.86
CA ARG A 76 -2.29 11.24 5.77
C ARG A 76 -2.52 10.72 4.35
N PRO A 77 -1.65 11.04 3.40
CA PRO A 77 -1.77 10.61 2.03
C PRO A 77 -1.56 9.12 1.86
N VAL A 78 -2.42 8.53 1.04
CA VAL A 78 -2.24 7.22 0.44
C VAL A 78 -2.04 7.45 -1.04
N VAL A 79 -0.80 7.36 -1.49
CA VAL A 79 -0.46 7.57 -2.91
C VAL A 79 -0.46 6.20 -3.59
N GLU A 80 -1.28 6.05 -4.63
CA GLU A 80 -1.32 4.85 -5.46
C GLU A 80 -0.47 5.06 -6.71
N LEU A 81 0.49 4.17 -6.93
CA LEU A 81 1.12 3.97 -8.23
C LEU A 81 0.37 2.84 -8.95
N GLN A 82 0.05 3.00 -10.23
CA GLN A 82 -0.70 1.97 -10.97
C GLN A 82 0.01 0.62 -10.99
N PHE A 83 1.35 0.66 -11.09
CA PHE A 83 2.24 -0.50 -10.98
C PHE A 83 3.50 -0.12 -10.21
N ALA A 84 4.00 -1.03 -9.38
CA ALA A 84 5.26 -0.84 -8.66
C ALA A 84 6.45 -0.59 -9.59
N ASP A 85 6.38 -1.08 -10.82
CA ASP A 85 7.37 -0.90 -11.88
C ASP A 85 7.73 0.58 -12.07
N PHE A 86 6.76 1.49 -11.93
CA PHE A 86 6.94 2.93 -12.14
C PHE A 86 7.48 3.68 -10.93
N VAL A 87 7.68 3.01 -9.80
CA VAL A 87 8.30 3.65 -8.62
C VAL A 87 9.73 4.11 -8.91
N SER A 88 10.37 3.58 -9.96
CA SER A 88 11.68 4.04 -10.43
C SER A 88 11.68 5.53 -10.77
N ASP A 89 10.58 6.06 -11.30
CA ASP A 89 10.42 7.48 -11.61
C ASP A 89 10.38 8.34 -10.34
N ALA A 90 9.81 7.81 -9.26
CA ALA A 90 9.73 8.47 -7.97
C ALA A 90 10.88 8.08 -7.01
N PHE A 91 11.91 7.37 -7.47
CA PHE A 91 12.96 6.81 -6.62
C PHE A 91 13.62 7.85 -5.71
N THR A 92 13.97 9.02 -6.26
CA THR A 92 14.55 10.12 -5.48
C THR A 92 13.62 10.59 -4.38
N GLN A 93 12.33 10.74 -4.64
CA GLN A 93 11.34 11.15 -3.64
C GLN A 93 11.24 10.14 -2.51
N VAL A 94 11.28 8.85 -2.82
CA VAL A 94 11.19 7.78 -1.82
C VAL A 94 12.49 7.68 -1.01
N VAL A 95 13.65 7.50 -1.69
CA VAL A 95 14.91 7.15 -1.04
C VAL A 95 15.62 8.36 -0.44
N ASN A 96 15.62 9.51 -1.13
CA ASN A 96 16.36 10.68 -0.67
C ASN A 96 15.51 11.64 0.17
N VAL A 97 14.21 11.69 -0.03
CA VAL A 97 13.33 12.58 0.71
C VAL A 97 12.58 11.83 1.80
N ALA A 98 11.62 10.95 1.44
CA ALA A 98 10.75 10.31 2.42
C ALA A 98 11.51 9.48 3.46
N ALA A 99 12.44 8.62 3.03
CA ALA A 99 13.21 7.74 3.91
C ALA A 99 14.02 8.51 4.98
N LYS A 100 14.54 9.68 4.63
CA LYS A 100 15.46 10.45 5.49
C LYS A 100 14.79 11.59 6.23
N PHE A 101 13.53 11.88 5.93
CA PHE A 101 12.83 13.07 6.42
C PHE A 101 12.79 13.11 7.95
N HIS A 102 12.30 12.06 8.58
CA HIS A 102 12.20 12.00 10.04
C HIS A 102 13.59 12.09 10.72
N TRP A 103 14.59 11.38 10.18
CA TRP A 103 15.94 11.43 10.74
C TRP A 103 16.52 12.84 10.73
N ARG A 104 16.30 13.56 9.62
CA ARG A 104 16.82 14.91 9.42
C ARG A 104 16.06 15.98 10.22
N THR A 105 14.74 15.89 10.27
CA THR A 105 13.87 16.98 10.77
C THR A 105 13.24 16.68 12.13
N ARG A 106 13.27 15.41 12.57
CA ARG A 106 12.53 14.91 13.74
C ARG A 106 11.01 15.04 13.60
N THR A 107 10.52 15.34 12.42
CA THR A 107 9.09 15.44 12.12
C THR A 107 8.58 14.12 11.55
N PRO A 108 7.42 13.61 11.99
CA PRO A 108 6.76 12.47 11.36
C PRO A 108 6.43 12.72 9.88
N LEU A 109 6.45 11.66 9.09
CA LEU A 109 6.02 11.69 7.68
C LEU A 109 5.06 10.53 7.42
N PRO A 110 3.79 10.63 7.82
CA PRO A 110 2.79 9.58 7.64
C PRO A 110 2.37 9.50 6.16
N LEU A 111 3.07 8.69 5.39
CA LEU A 111 2.87 8.48 3.96
C LEU A 111 2.73 6.99 3.67
N VAL A 112 1.72 6.59 2.92
CA VAL A 112 1.62 5.24 2.36
C VAL A 112 1.77 5.32 0.84
N LEU A 113 2.67 4.50 0.29
CA LEU A 113 2.73 4.25 -1.15
C LEU A 113 2.16 2.86 -1.41
N ARG A 114 0.99 2.80 -2.05
CA ARG A 114 0.37 1.55 -2.52
C ARG A 114 0.89 1.22 -3.90
N MET A 115 1.39 0.00 -4.06
CA MET A 115 2.09 -0.40 -5.28
C MET A 115 1.72 -1.83 -5.68
N PRO A 116 0.83 -1.99 -6.67
CA PRO A 116 0.57 -3.29 -7.28
C PRO A 116 1.84 -3.85 -7.95
N TYR A 117 2.31 -5.02 -7.53
CA TYR A 117 3.57 -5.61 -7.99
C TYR A 117 3.43 -7.07 -8.41
N GLY A 118 4.51 -7.63 -8.98
CA GLY A 118 4.59 -9.03 -9.34
C GLY A 118 3.91 -9.37 -10.67
N GLY A 119 4.09 -10.59 -11.13
CA GLY A 119 3.57 -11.08 -12.40
C GLY A 119 2.10 -11.51 -12.39
N ASP A 120 1.78 -12.35 -13.40
CA ASP A 120 0.52 -13.07 -13.55
C ASP A 120 -0.69 -12.25 -14.04
N VAL A 121 -0.45 -11.04 -14.57
CA VAL A 121 -1.47 -10.23 -15.23
C VAL A 121 -1.22 -10.06 -16.75
N LYS A 122 -0.21 -10.76 -17.28
CA LYS A 122 0.18 -10.72 -18.71
C LYS A 122 0.56 -9.32 -19.21
N GLY A 123 1.06 -8.45 -18.34
CA GLY A 123 1.49 -7.09 -18.64
C GLY A 123 2.92 -6.99 -19.23
N GLY A 124 3.60 -8.12 -19.42
CA GLY A 124 4.99 -8.15 -19.88
C GLY A 124 5.99 -7.68 -18.81
N PRO A 125 7.27 -7.51 -19.20
CA PRO A 125 8.34 -7.24 -18.22
C PRO A 125 8.23 -5.87 -17.53
N PHE A 126 7.59 -4.90 -18.16
CA PHE A 126 7.45 -3.54 -17.62
C PHE A 126 6.29 -3.37 -16.63
N HIS A 127 5.53 -4.44 -16.38
CA HIS A 127 4.37 -4.43 -15.45
C HIS A 127 4.37 -5.66 -14.54
N SER A 128 5.53 -6.31 -14.34
CA SER A 128 5.58 -7.60 -13.62
C SER A 128 6.76 -7.72 -12.69
N GLN A 129 7.44 -6.63 -12.37
CA GLN A 129 8.64 -6.65 -11.54
C GLN A 129 8.31 -6.74 -10.05
N CYS A 130 9.32 -7.10 -9.26
CA CYS A 130 9.29 -7.16 -7.81
C CYS A 130 10.43 -6.28 -7.28
N MET A 131 10.10 -5.10 -6.76
CA MET A 131 11.07 -4.06 -6.44
C MET A 131 11.35 -3.91 -4.95
N GLU A 132 10.81 -4.76 -4.11
CA GLU A 132 10.95 -4.66 -2.65
C GLU A 132 12.42 -4.55 -2.22
N ALA A 133 13.28 -5.29 -2.90
CA ALA A 133 14.71 -5.31 -2.61
C ALA A 133 15.42 -3.96 -2.83
N TRP A 134 14.91 -3.09 -3.72
CA TRP A 134 15.48 -1.75 -3.93
C TRP A 134 15.36 -0.87 -2.68
N PHE A 135 14.35 -1.12 -1.88
CA PHE A 135 14.03 -0.32 -0.71
C PHE A 135 14.38 -1.02 0.61
N ALA A 136 14.56 -2.35 0.59
CA ALA A 136 14.78 -3.15 1.79
C ALA A 136 16.03 -2.75 2.59
N HIS A 137 17.05 -2.21 1.93
CA HIS A 137 18.27 -1.72 2.58
C HIS A 137 18.31 -0.19 2.73
N THR A 138 17.19 0.50 2.49
CA THR A 138 17.08 1.96 2.68
C THR A 138 16.52 2.26 4.07
N PRO A 139 17.36 2.71 5.04
CA PRO A 139 16.89 3.06 6.37
C PRO A 139 15.83 4.17 6.35
N GLY A 140 14.81 4.04 7.20
CA GLY A 140 13.73 5.01 7.33
C GLY A 140 12.44 4.63 6.61
N LEU A 141 12.47 3.59 5.78
CA LEU A 141 11.29 3.03 5.13
C LEU A 141 10.81 1.76 5.85
N LYS A 142 9.51 1.57 5.89
CA LYS A 142 8.87 0.30 6.24
C LYS A 142 8.31 -0.33 4.98
N ILE A 143 8.53 -1.63 4.81
CA ILE A 143 8.10 -2.38 3.63
C ILE A 143 7.12 -3.45 4.08
N VAL A 144 5.97 -3.51 3.43
CA VAL A 144 4.90 -4.46 3.73
C VAL A 144 4.45 -5.13 2.44
N ALA A 145 4.40 -6.45 2.44
CA ALA A 145 3.95 -7.26 1.31
C ALA A 145 3.05 -8.42 1.81
N PRO A 146 1.77 -8.16 2.11
CA PRO A 146 0.86 -9.15 2.67
C PRO A 146 0.58 -10.30 1.71
N ALA A 147 0.29 -11.48 2.28
CA ALA A 147 -0.02 -12.70 1.54
C ALA A 147 -1.48 -13.15 1.69
N PHE A 148 -2.17 -12.72 2.73
CA PHE A 148 -3.55 -13.10 3.05
C PHE A 148 -4.46 -11.88 3.06
N ALA A 149 -5.76 -12.06 2.76
CA ALA A 149 -6.72 -10.96 2.75
C ALA A 149 -6.85 -10.28 4.12
N SER A 150 -6.84 -11.05 5.22
CA SER A 150 -6.86 -10.50 6.58
C SER A 150 -5.61 -9.66 6.89
N ASP A 151 -4.43 -10.12 6.45
CA ASP A 151 -3.18 -9.35 6.63
C ASP A 151 -3.18 -8.10 5.76
N ALA A 152 -3.70 -8.16 4.53
CA ALA A 152 -3.81 -7.00 3.65
C ALA A 152 -4.66 -5.90 4.29
N LYS A 153 -5.82 -6.25 4.85
CA LYS A 153 -6.66 -5.32 5.61
C LYS A 153 -5.94 -4.75 6.82
N GLY A 154 -5.44 -5.64 7.68
CA GLY A 154 -4.84 -5.22 8.95
C GLY A 154 -3.54 -4.43 8.80
N LEU A 155 -2.69 -4.82 7.86
CA LEU A 155 -1.42 -4.13 7.59
C LEU A 155 -1.63 -2.79 6.88
N LEU A 156 -2.63 -2.66 5.98
CA LEU A 156 -2.93 -1.36 5.37
C LEU A 156 -3.50 -0.39 6.42
N THR A 157 -4.38 -0.86 7.29
CA THR A 157 -4.86 -0.06 8.43
C THR A 157 -3.69 0.42 9.30
N ALA A 158 -2.75 -0.49 9.63
CA ALA A 158 -1.56 -0.13 10.40
C ALA A 158 -0.65 0.86 9.64
N ALA A 159 -0.47 0.69 8.33
CA ALA A 159 0.35 1.55 7.49
C ALA A 159 -0.21 2.98 7.43
N ILE A 160 -1.52 3.14 7.26
CA ILE A 160 -2.17 4.46 7.23
C ILE A 160 -2.02 5.17 8.59
N ARG A 161 -2.00 4.42 9.68
CA ARG A 161 -1.83 4.97 11.04
C ARG A 161 -0.39 5.19 11.45
N ASP A 162 0.57 4.64 10.71
CA ASP A 162 1.99 4.79 11.03
C ASP A 162 2.45 6.25 10.89
N PRO A 163 3.31 6.75 11.78
CA PRO A 163 3.86 8.09 11.68
C PRO A 163 4.99 8.23 10.65
N ASN A 164 5.43 7.15 10.02
CA ASN A 164 6.55 7.13 9.07
C ASN A 164 6.15 6.49 7.74
N PRO A 165 6.97 6.68 6.67
CA PRO A 165 6.66 6.15 5.35
C PRO A 165 6.55 4.63 5.32
N VAL A 166 5.47 4.14 4.71
CA VAL A 166 5.24 2.71 4.48
C VAL A 166 5.06 2.46 2.99
N LEU A 167 5.88 1.59 2.44
CA LEU A 167 5.76 1.05 1.10
C LEU A 167 4.89 -0.22 1.16
N PHE A 168 3.71 -0.17 0.62
CA PHE A 168 2.71 -1.23 0.68
C PHE A 168 2.61 -1.94 -0.67
N PHE A 169 3.28 -3.06 -0.80
CA PHE A 169 3.35 -3.87 -2.01
C PHE A 169 2.18 -4.86 -2.08
N GLU A 170 1.37 -4.77 -3.13
CA GLU A 170 0.16 -5.56 -3.34
C GLU A 170 0.37 -6.53 -4.50
N HIS A 171 0.57 -7.82 -4.22
CA HIS A 171 0.82 -8.77 -5.30
C HIS A 171 -0.43 -8.97 -6.16
N LYS A 172 -0.37 -8.59 -7.43
CA LYS A 172 -1.52 -8.53 -8.35
C LYS A 172 -2.26 -9.86 -8.50
N HIS A 173 -1.52 -10.99 -8.48
CA HIS A 173 -2.14 -12.31 -8.52
C HIS A 173 -3.11 -12.55 -7.35
N LEU A 174 -2.82 -11.98 -6.17
CA LEU A 174 -3.63 -12.16 -4.99
C LEU A 174 -4.97 -11.41 -5.04
N TYR A 175 -5.09 -10.36 -5.83
CA TYR A 175 -6.29 -9.51 -5.82
C TYR A 175 -7.60 -10.28 -5.97
N ARG A 176 -7.63 -11.28 -6.87
CA ARG A 176 -8.81 -12.11 -7.14
C ARG A 176 -8.53 -13.61 -6.99
N TYR A 177 -7.46 -13.96 -6.26
CA TYR A 177 -7.04 -15.35 -6.12
C TYR A 177 -8.13 -16.22 -5.49
N ARG A 178 -8.61 -15.86 -4.32
CA ARG A 178 -9.73 -16.51 -3.63
C ARG A 178 -10.26 -15.62 -2.50
N ALA A 179 -11.52 -15.87 -2.10
CA ALA A 179 -12.05 -15.29 -0.88
C ALA A 179 -11.51 -16.04 0.36
N GLU A 180 -11.32 -15.32 1.45
CA GLU A 180 -10.80 -15.81 2.73
C GLU A 180 -11.58 -15.16 3.86
N GLU A 181 -11.55 -15.77 5.03
CA GLU A 181 -12.12 -15.16 6.23
C GLU A 181 -11.33 -13.92 6.64
N VAL A 182 -12.02 -12.78 6.74
CA VAL A 182 -11.46 -11.51 7.17
C VAL A 182 -12.23 -11.01 8.39
N PRO A 183 -11.56 -10.55 9.46
CA PRO A 183 -12.24 -9.96 10.61
C PRO A 183 -13.13 -8.78 10.20
N PRO A 184 -14.39 -8.72 10.66
CA PRO A 184 -15.29 -7.59 10.38
C PRO A 184 -14.85 -6.34 11.15
N GLY A 185 -15.24 -5.16 10.66
CA GLY A 185 -14.95 -3.90 11.31
C GLY A 185 -13.47 -3.56 11.33
N GLU A 186 -13.04 -2.87 12.36
CA GLU A 186 -11.63 -2.48 12.52
C GLU A 186 -10.74 -3.71 12.74
N HIS A 187 -9.69 -3.82 11.95
CA HIS A 187 -8.68 -4.86 12.10
C HIS A 187 -7.29 -4.26 11.84
N VAL A 188 -6.38 -4.50 12.79
CA VAL A 188 -5.01 -3.97 12.75
C VAL A 188 -4.03 -5.13 12.91
N THR A 189 -3.12 -5.27 11.97
CA THR A 189 -1.98 -6.19 12.06
C THR A 189 -0.71 -5.37 12.30
N PRO A 190 0.05 -5.62 13.37
CA PRO A 190 1.24 -4.83 13.67
C PRO A 190 2.33 -5.05 12.61
N ILE A 191 2.90 -3.95 12.09
CA ILE A 191 4.06 -3.98 11.19
C ILE A 191 5.30 -4.39 11.99
N GLY A 192 6.20 -5.16 11.34
CA GLY A 192 7.47 -5.60 11.94
C GLY A 192 7.38 -6.88 12.75
N ARG A 193 6.24 -7.59 12.68
CA ARG A 193 6.08 -8.91 13.31
C ARG A 193 5.77 -9.98 12.29
N ALA A 194 6.59 -11.01 12.24
CA ALA A 194 6.29 -12.21 11.45
C ALA A 194 5.22 -13.07 12.15
N ARG A 195 4.44 -13.79 11.34
CA ARG A 195 3.45 -14.76 11.81
C ARG A 195 3.89 -16.17 11.40
N THR A 196 3.80 -17.12 12.33
CA THR A 196 3.96 -18.53 12.00
C THR A 196 2.70 -19.03 11.27
N VAL A 197 2.84 -19.32 9.98
CA VAL A 197 1.75 -19.84 9.14
C VAL A 197 1.63 -21.36 9.25
N ARG A 198 2.76 -22.04 9.37
CA ARG A 198 2.84 -23.50 9.51
C ARG A 198 3.93 -23.85 10.53
N LYS A 199 3.58 -24.65 11.52
CA LYS A 199 4.56 -25.17 12.49
C LYS A 199 5.36 -26.30 11.87
N GLY A 200 6.63 -26.40 12.25
CA GLY A 200 7.55 -27.46 11.89
C GLY A 200 8.67 -27.59 12.93
N THR A 201 9.55 -28.56 12.75
CA THR A 201 10.65 -28.91 13.71
C THR A 201 12.02 -28.87 13.07
N ASP A 202 12.15 -29.02 11.75
CA ASP A 202 13.43 -29.31 11.09
C ASP A 202 14.11 -28.07 10.53
N LEU A 203 13.30 -27.09 10.07
CA LEU A 203 13.83 -25.84 9.49
C LEU A 203 12.80 -24.70 9.60
N SER A 204 13.28 -23.47 9.42
CA SER A 204 12.46 -22.27 9.32
C SER A 204 12.52 -21.70 7.90
N VAL A 205 11.35 -21.48 7.28
CA VAL A 205 11.24 -20.82 5.96
C VAL A 205 10.57 -19.47 6.16
N PHE A 206 11.21 -18.42 5.67
CA PHE A 206 10.66 -17.05 5.68
C PHE A 206 10.25 -16.67 4.27
N SER A 207 9.02 -16.17 4.11
CA SER A 207 8.49 -15.75 2.82
C SER A 207 7.42 -14.67 3.00
N TYR A 208 7.01 -14.03 1.90
CA TYR A 208 5.98 -12.99 1.87
C TYR A 208 5.23 -12.98 0.53
N GLY A 209 4.17 -12.20 0.45
CA GLY A 209 3.38 -12.04 -0.75
C GLY A 209 2.91 -13.37 -1.34
N TRP A 210 2.89 -13.47 -2.67
CA TRP A 210 2.44 -14.67 -3.37
C TRP A 210 3.25 -15.92 -3.03
N MET A 211 4.56 -15.80 -2.84
CA MET A 211 5.42 -16.96 -2.57
C MET A 211 5.11 -17.64 -1.24
N LEU A 212 4.55 -16.94 -0.27
CA LEU A 212 4.09 -17.54 0.98
C LEU A 212 2.87 -18.47 0.78
N ARG A 213 2.19 -18.35 -0.36
CA ARG A 213 0.98 -19.14 -0.69
C ARG A 213 1.30 -20.43 -1.46
N LYS A 214 2.53 -20.60 -1.92
CA LYS A 214 3.04 -21.79 -2.62
C LYS A 214 3.57 -22.83 -1.65
#